data_4007d441c84b15254dc0b31197281bbf
#
_entry.id   4007d441c84b15254dc0b31197281bbf
#
_cell.length_a   1.000
_cell.length_b   1.000
_cell.length_c   1.000
_cell.angle_alpha   90.00
_cell.angle_beta   90.00
_cell.angle_gamma   90.00
#
_symmetry.space_group_name_H-M   'P 1'
#
loop_
_entity.id
_entity.type
_entity.pdbx_description
1 polymer ?
#
loop_
_entity_poly.entity_id
_entity_poly.type
_entity_poly.pdbx_seq_one_letter_code
_entity_poly.pdbx_strand_id
1 'polypeptide(L)'
;ITLRRSVELIFISYLINSVTPRLGELTRSLLVRSGDAKVSTRALGTVVIEKLADVAFLVIVIGLAVSLRWNNTVSLVQRMTEGLTCAVPRYTFYIVVGSVVCLLVGISFPLRKHVKRFVHNLWQGVSAIARLKSPLSFASLCIGIWMCNFLQLYLLVPCFGGLSHVGLADTLHVFAAVSVGVLLPTPAGAGPWHFAIVKTLTGVYGVERAVAQSFALITHGLKTILVMLLGVLGYISYYSEVWRWVKR
;
A
#
# COMPACT_ATOMS: atom_id res chain seq x y z
N ILE A 1 -19.29 15.48 8.21
CA ILE A 1 -19.40 14.06 8.60
C ILE A 1 -18.89 13.94 10.02
N THR A 2 -19.55 13.17 10.86
CA THR A 2 -19.08 12.86 12.23
C THR A 2 -17.90 11.90 12.18
N LEU A 3 -17.03 11.94 13.21
CA LEU A 3 -15.87 11.05 13.32
C LEU A 3 -16.32 9.56 13.26
N ARG A 4 -17.38 9.21 13.98
CA ARG A 4 -17.95 7.87 13.97
C ARG A 4 -18.29 7.41 12.54
N ARG A 5 -19.00 8.26 11.77
CA ARG A 5 -19.37 7.95 10.40
C ARG A 5 -18.15 7.78 9.48
N SER A 6 -17.13 8.57 9.69
CA SER A 6 -15.87 8.43 8.94
C SER A 6 -15.19 7.09 9.23
N VAL A 7 -15.16 6.66 10.49
CA VAL A 7 -14.58 5.36 10.88
C VAL A 7 -15.38 4.20 10.29
N GLU A 8 -16.70 4.23 10.36
CA GLU A 8 -17.58 3.21 9.74
C GLU A 8 -17.30 3.07 8.24
N LEU A 9 -17.21 4.19 7.53
CA LEU A 9 -16.92 4.20 6.09
C LEU A 9 -15.53 3.69 5.75
N ILE A 10 -14.52 3.95 6.60
CA ILE A 10 -13.17 3.41 6.44
C ILE A 10 -13.19 1.89 6.61
N PHE A 11 -13.86 1.37 7.63
CA PHE A 11 -13.97 -0.07 7.87
C PHE A 11 -14.69 -0.79 6.72
N ILE A 12 -15.79 -0.22 6.22
CA ILE A 12 -16.47 -0.73 5.03
C ILE A 12 -15.54 -0.72 3.81
N SER A 13 -14.78 0.36 3.61
CA SER A 13 -13.81 0.45 2.53
C SER A 13 -12.76 -0.66 2.58
N TYR A 14 -12.23 -0.96 3.75
CA TYR A 14 -11.27 -2.05 3.94
C TYR A 14 -11.90 -3.43 3.71
N LEU A 15 -13.15 -3.64 4.15
CA LEU A 15 -13.88 -4.89 3.87
C LEU A 15 -14.04 -5.11 2.36
N ILE A 16 -14.41 -4.08 1.62
CA ILE A 16 -14.55 -4.14 0.16
C ILE A 16 -13.20 -4.40 -0.51
N ASN A 17 -12.12 -3.76 -0.05
CA ASN A 17 -10.78 -3.98 -0.57
C ASN A 17 -10.24 -5.39 -0.27
N SER A 18 -10.81 -6.09 0.71
CA SER A 18 -10.45 -7.49 0.97
C SER A 18 -10.98 -8.44 -0.10
N VAL A 19 -12.06 -8.07 -0.79
CA VAL A 19 -12.69 -8.87 -1.85
C VAL A 19 -12.33 -8.33 -3.24
N THR A 20 -12.38 -7.00 -3.40
CA THR A 20 -12.19 -6.33 -4.69
C THR A 20 -11.04 -5.34 -4.60
N PRO A 21 -9.99 -5.46 -5.45
CA PRO A 21 -8.84 -4.61 -5.35
C PRO A 21 -9.22 -3.14 -5.59
N ARG A 22 -8.91 -2.27 -4.62
CA ARG A 22 -9.02 -0.79 -4.69
C ARG A 22 -10.41 -0.19 -4.91
N LEU A 23 -11.50 -0.99 -4.87
CA LEU A 23 -12.86 -0.45 -5.00
C LEU A 23 -13.39 0.17 -3.70
N GLY A 24 -12.79 -0.15 -2.57
CA GLY A 24 -13.22 0.37 -1.26
C GLY A 24 -13.13 1.88 -1.15
N GLU A 25 -12.07 2.51 -1.69
CA GLU A 25 -11.92 3.97 -1.67
C GLU A 25 -13.00 4.66 -2.50
N LEU A 26 -13.35 4.10 -3.65
CA LEU A 26 -14.46 4.61 -4.47
C LEU A 26 -15.78 4.46 -3.72
N THR A 27 -16.04 3.29 -3.14
CA THR A 27 -17.26 3.04 -2.35
C THR A 27 -17.36 3.99 -1.16
N ARG A 28 -16.26 4.20 -0.42
CA ARG A 28 -16.20 5.18 0.67
C ARG A 28 -16.63 6.57 0.20
N SER A 29 -16.14 7.04 -0.93
CA SER A 29 -16.47 8.36 -1.46
C SER A 29 -17.94 8.49 -1.89
N LEU A 30 -18.54 7.41 -2.39
CA LEU A 30 -19.96 7.37 -2.77
C LEU A 30 -20.88 7.31 -1.54
N LEU A 31 -20.51 6.54 -0.52
CA LEU A 31 -21.30 6.38 0.70
C LEU A 31 -21.25 7.61 1.63
N VAL A 32 -20.35 8.55 1.41
CA VAL A 32 -20.26 9.78 2.20
C VAL A 32 -21.58 10.55 2.22
N ARG A 33 -22.27 10.61 1.07
CA ARG A 33 -23.61 11.17 1.00
C ARG A 33 -24.29 10.72 -0.30
N SER A 34 -25.23 9.79 -0.19
CA SER A 34 -26.05 9.37 -1.31
C SER A 34 -26.88 10.55 -1.82
N GLY A 35 -26.61 11.01 -3.05
CA GLY A 35 -27.44 11.96 -3.78
C GLY A 35 -26.84 13.33 -4.11
N ASP A 36 -25.67 13.73 -3.55
CA ASP A 36 -25.03 14.99 -3.91
C ASP A 36 -23.66 14.76 -4.61
N ALA A 37 -23.67 14.91 -5.93
CA ALA A 37 -22.48 14.73 -6.77
C ALA A 37 -21.30 15.63 -6.35
N LYS A 38 -21.57 16.86 -5.86
CA LYS A 38 -20.50 17.77 -5.42
C LYS A 38 -19.78 17.27 -4.17
N VAL A 39 -20.51 16.63 -3.24
CA VAL A 39 -19.95 16.06 -2.01
C VAL A 39 -19.12 14.83 -2.34
N SER A 40 -19.59 13.96 -3.23
CA SER A 40 -18.84 12.78 -3.68
C SER A 40 -17.56 13.17 -4.41
N THR A 41 -17.58 14.20 -5.26
CA THR A 41 -16.39 14.70 -5.94
C THR A 41 -15.35 15.26 -4.97
N ARG A 42 -15.77 15.99 -3.92
CA ARG A 42 -14.87 16.45 -2.87
C ARG A 42 -14.27 15.28 -2.07
N ALA A 43 -15.06 14.25 -1.77
CA ALA A 43 -14.59 13.05 -1.10
C ALA A 43 -13.54 12.30 -1.94
N LEU A 44 -13.75 12.18 -3.26
CA LEU A 44 -12.74 11.64 -4.18
C LEU A 44 -11.44 12.47 -4.15
N GLY A 45 -11.55 13.80 -4.09
CA GLY A 45 -10.37 14.68 -3.95
C GLY A 45 -9.55 14.36 -2.68
N THR A 46 -10.20 14.05 -1.56
CA THR A 46 -9.48 13.65 -0.34
C THR A 46 -8.77 12.30 -0.48
N VAL A 47 -9.36 11.34 -1.21
CA VAL A 47 -8.71 10.06 -1.53
C VAL A 47 -7.45 10.27 -2.35
N VAL A 48 -7.48 11.17 -3.33
CA VAL A 48 -6.29 11.51 -4.13
C VAL A 48 -5.18 12.08 -3.25
N ILE A 49 -5.49 13.01 -2.34
CA ILE A 49 -4.52 13.59 -1.40
C ILE A 49 -3.93 12.50 -0.49
N GLU A 50 -4.75 11.61 0.03
CA GLU A 50 -4.32 10.46 0.83
C GLU A 50 -3.32 9.58 0.04
N LYS A 51 -3.64 9.22 -1.20
CA LYS A 51 -2.74 8.41 -2.05
C LYS A 51 -1.43 9.11 -2.41
N LEU A 52 -1.44 10.41 -2.60
CA LEU A 52 -0.21 11.19 -2.80
C LEU A 52 0.67 11.19 -1.55
N ALA A 53 0.07 11.30 -0.36
CA ALA A 53 0.79 11.17 0.90
C ALA A 53 1.38 9.76 1.05
N ASP A 54 0.61 8.69 0.75
CA ASP A 54 1.09 7.31 0.77
C ASP A 54 2.31 7.12 -0.13
N VAL A 55 2.30 7.67 -1.36
CA VAL A 55 3.46 7.61 -2.27
C VAL A 55 4.66 8.35 -1.69
N ALA A 56 4.47 9.53 -1.10
CA ALA A 56 5.56 10.28 -0.48
C ALA A 56 6.20 9.50 0.69
N PHE A 57 5.38 8.92 1.58
CA PHE A 57 5.87 8.07 2.67
C PHE A 57 6.56 6.80 2.18
N LEU A 58 6.03 6.16 1.13
CA LEU A 58 6.68 5.02 0.50
C LEU A 58 8.09 5.36 0.03
N VAL A 59 8.27 6.49 -0.65
CA VAL A 59 9.60 6.97 -1.10
C VAL A 59 10.53 7.19 0.10
N ILE A 60 10.04 7.79 1.18
CA ILE A 60 10.82 7.99 2.41
C ILE A 60 11.25 6.64 3.00
N VAL A 61 10.33 5.69 3.14
CA VAL A 61 10.60 4.36 3.71
C VAL A 61 11.61 3.59 2.84
N ILE A 62 11.46 3.64 1.52
CA ILE A 62 12.44 3.04 0.60
C ILE A 62 13.79 3.71 0.76
N GLY A 63 13.85 5.04 0.77
CA GLY A 63 15.09 5.80 0.95
C GLY A 63 15.82 5.44 2.25
N LEU A 64 15.09 5.34 3.36
CA LEU A 64 15.64 4.92 4.66
C LEU A 64 16.11 3.46 4.62
N ALA A 65 15.33 2.55 4.06
CA ALA A 65 15.69 1.14 3.96
C ALA A 65 16.96 0.94 3.09
N VAL A 66 17.03 1.63 1.96
CA VAL A 66 18.18 1.60 1.06
C VAL A 66 19.42 2.20 1.74
N SER A 67 19.30 3.33 2.41
CA SER A 67 20.44 3.98 3.09
C SER A 67 21.00 3.14 4.23
N LEU A 68 20.14 2.45 4.99
CA LEU A 68 20.54 1.60 6.11
C LEU A 68 21.03 0.21 5.67
N ARG A 69 20.57 -0.30 4.54
CA ARG A 69 20.82 -1.67 4.04
C ARG A 69 21.15 -1.70 2.53
N TRP A 70 22.05 -0.81 2.10
CA TRP A 70 22.44 -0.68 0.69
C TRP A 70 22.84 -2.03 0.05
N ASN A 71 23.78 -2.75 0.66
CA ASN A 71 24.26 -4.02 0.12
C ASN A 71 23.15 -5.08 0.04
N ASN A 72 22.25 -5.12 1.04
CA ASN A 72 21.13 -6.02 1.08
C ASN A 72 20.10 -5.67 -0.01
N THR A 73 19.87 -4.39 -0.25
CA THR A 73 18.99 -3.91 -1.33
C THR A 73 19.54 -4.29 -2.70
N VAL A 74 20.84 -4.07 -2.93
CA VAL A 74 21.51 -4.46 -4.18
C VAL A 74 21.40 -5.96 -4.40
N SER A 75 21.69 -6.78 -3.38
CA SER A 75 21.58 -8.24 -3.47
C SER A 75 20.14 -8.72 -3.72
N LEU A 76 19.14 -8.06 -3.13
CA LEU A 76 17.72 -8.36 -3.39
C LEU A 76 17.35 -8.10 -4.85
N VAL A 77 17.72 -6.94 -5.38
CA VAL A 77 17.48 -6.58 -6.78
C VAL A 77 18.18 -7.56 -7.73
N GLN A 78 19.45 -7.89 -7.47
CA GLN A 78 20.19 -8.88 -8.28
C GLN A 78 19.50 -10.25 -8.29
N ARG A 79 19.10 -10.79 -7.13
CA ARG A 79 18.39 -12.07 -7.03
C ARG A 79 17.01 -12.06 -7.70
N MET A 80 16.34 -10.92 -7.69
CA MET A 80 15.08 -10.79 -8.42
C MET A 80 15.30 -10.75 -9.94
N THR A 81 16.38 -10.10 -10.39
CA THR A 81 16.74 -10.02 -11.81
C THR A 81 17.32 -11.34 -12.33
N GLU A 82 18.13 -12.04 -11.54
CA GLU A 82 18.65 -13.38 -11.88
C GLU A 82 17.51 -14.38 -12.07
N GLY A 83 16.50 -14.38 -11.23
CA GLY A 83 15.30 -15.21 -11.38
C GLY A 83 14.53 -14.91 -12.67
N LEU A 84 14.53 -13.67 -13.14
CA LEU A 84 13.95 -13.25 -14.41
C LEU A 84 14.84 -13.65 -15.61
N THR A 85 16.15 -13.56 -15.47
CA THR A 85 17.12 -13.86 -16.54
C THR A 85 17.31 -15.36 -16.73
N CYS A 86 17.16 -16.19 -15.69
CA CYS A 86 17.17 -17.65 -15.82
C CYS A 86 15.91 -18.22 -16.50
N ALA A 87 14.78 -17.54 -16.36
CA ALA A 87 13.51 -17.94 -16.97
C ALA A 87 13.37 -17.50 -18.44
N VAL A 88 14.16 -16.51 -18.87
CA VAL A 88 14.06 -15.90 -20.21
C VAL A 88 15.46 -15.67 -20.75
N PRO A 89 15.77 -16.09 -22.01
CA PRO A 89 17.07 -15.81 -22.63
C PRO A 89 17.43 -14.32 -22.56
N ARG A 90 18.70 -14.02 -22.28
CA ARG A 90 19.18 -12.64 -22.06
C ARG A 90 18.74 -11.66 -23.13
N TYR A 91 18.75 -12.07 -24.38
CA TYR A 91 18.31 -11.24 -25.51
C TYR A 91 16.80 -10.94 -25.47
N THR A 92 15.97 -11.90 -25.02
CA THR A 92 14.51 -11.69 -24.88
C THR A 92 14.21 -10.70 -23.77
N PHE A 93 14.98 -10.74 -22.65
CA PHE A 93 14.89 -9.75 -21.60
C PHE A 93 15.20 -8.33 -22.13
N TYR A 94 16.30 -8.16 -22.88
CA TYR A 94 16.64 -6.88 -23.47
C TYR A 94 15.62 -6.42 -24.52
N ILE A 95 15.05 -7.35 -25.31
CA ILE A 95 13.98 -7.05 -26.28
C ILE A 95 12.73 -6.59 -25.53
N VAL A 96 12.31 -7.29 -24.47
CA VAL A 96 11.13 -6.91 -23.68
C VAL A 96 11.36 -5.57 -22.98
N VAL A 97 12.48 -5.38 -22.31
CA VAL A 97 12.82 -4.09 -21.66
C VAL A 97 12.94 -2.98 -22.71
N GLY A 98 13.62 -3.22 -23.81
CA GLY A 98 13.74 -2.27 -24.92
C GLY A 98 12.38 -1.93 -25.54
N SER A 99 11.51 -2.91 -25.77
CA SER A 99 10.17 -2.67 -26.32
C SER A 99 9.28 -1.91 -25.32
N VAL A 100 9.36 -2.21 -24.03
CA VAL A 100 8.64 -1.46 -22.98
C VAL A 100 9.16 -0.04 -22.90
N VAL A 101 10.47 0.20 -22.94
CA VAL A 101 11.07 1.53 -22.97
C VAL A 101 10.66 2.28 -24.25
N CYS A 102 10.75 1.65 -25.42
CA CYS A 102 10.31 2.24 -26.68
C CYS A 102 8.80 2.55 -26.69
N LEU A 103 7.99 1.67 -26.10
CA LEU A 103 6.55 1.88 -25.94
C LEU A 103 6.28 3.07 -25.00
N LEU A 104 6.96 3.13 -23.87
CA LEU A 104 6.86 4.25 -22.93
C LEU A 104 7.34 5.56 -23.55
N VAL A 105 8.44 5.54 -24.30
CA VAL A 105 8.95 6.72 -25.03
C VAL A 105 8.00 7.09 -26.17
N GLY A 106 7.53 6.12 -26.96
CA GLY A 106 6.58 6.33 -28.05
C GLY A 106 5.23 6.89 -27.57
N ILE A 107 4.73 6.37 -26.44
CA ILE A 107 3.52 6.86 -25.78
C ILE A 107 3.77 8.22 -25.11
N SER A 108 4.97 8.50 -24.62
CA SER A 108 5.27 9.76 -23.94
C SER A 108 5.29 10.96 -24.91
N PHE A 109 5.55 10.75 -26.21
CA PHE A 109 5.61 11.83 -27.20
C PHE A 109 4.24 12.51 -27.43
N PRO A 110 3.15 11.79 -27.72
CA PRO A 110 1.81 12.38 -27.78
C PRO A 110 1.25 12.71 -26.38
N LEU A 111 1.69 12.01 -25.34
CA LEU A 111 1.24 12.23 -23.96
C LEU A 111 2.02 13.33 -23.20
N ARG A 112 3.02 13.98 -23.79
CA ARG A 112 3.77 15.06 -23.13
C ARG A 112 2.86 16.11 -22.48
N LYS A 113 1.75 16.46 -23.13
CA LYS A 113 0.73 17.36 -22.55
C LYS A 113 0.00 16.73 -21.38
N HIS A 114 -0.31 15.43 -21.45
CA HIS A 114 -0.98 14.68 -20.38
C HIS A 114 -0.04 14.41 -19.21
N VAL A 115 1.22 14.05 -19.47
CA VAL A 115 2.24 13.88 -18.42
C VAL A 115 2.55 15.21 -17.73
N LYS A 116 2.73 16.31 -18.47
CA LYS A 116 2.88 17.64 -17.86
C LYS A 116 1.64 18.02 -17.03
N ARG A 117 0.44 17.75 -17.52
CA ARG A 117 -0.81 17.99 -16.81
C ARG A 117 -0.92 17.07 -15.57
N PHE A 118 -0.52 15.82 -15.69
CA PHE A 118 -0.48 14.87 -14.57
C PHE A 118 0.52 15.31 -13.50
N VAL A 119 1.75 15.65 -13.87
CA VAL A 119 2.77 16.18 -12.93
C VAL A 119 2.31 17.50 -12.31
N HIS A 120 1.69 18.39 -13.10
CA HIS A 120 1.11 19.62 -12.57
C HIS A 120 -0.03 19.35 -11.58
N ASN A 121 -0.92 18.40 -11.89
CA ASN A 121 -2.00 17.99 -10.99
C ASN A 121 -1.46 17.31 -9.71
N LEU A 122 -0.39 16.50 -9.81
CA LEU A 122 0.33 15.96 -8.65
C LEU A 122 0.90 17.10 -7.79
N TRP A 123 1.55 18.07 -8.40
CA TRP A 123 2.08 19.25 -7.69
C TRP A 123 0.98 20.08 -7.04
N GLN A 124 -0.15 20.26 -7.73
CA GLN A 124 -1.33 20.89 -7.13
C GLN A 124 -1.89 20.07 -5.97
N GLY A 125 -1.89 18.74 -6.05
CA GLY A 125 -2.27 17.85 -4.94
C GLY A 125 -1.35 18.00 -3.74
N VAL A 126 -0.03 18.00 -3.95
CA VAL A 126 0.96 18.25 -2.88
C VAL A 126 0.79 19.64 -2.28
N SER A 127 0.59 20.66 -3.12
CA SER A 127 0.33 22.03 -2.62
C SER A 127 -1.02 22.16 -1.91
N ALA A 128 -2.01 21.32 -2.23
CA ALA A 128 -3.29 21.27 -1.51
C ALA A 128 -3.13 20.72 -0.09
N ILE A 129 -2.16 19.80 0.15
CA ILE A 129 -1.82 19.33 1.52
C ILE A 129 -1.35 20.50 2.37
N ALA A 130 -0.51 21.38 1.83
CA ALA A 130 -0.04 22.58 2.54
C ALA A 130 -1.17 23.60 2.83
N ARG A 131 -2.28 23.53 2.08
CA ARG A 131 -3.47 24.37 2.25
C ARG A 131 -4.54 23.78 3.15
N LEU A 132 -4.31 22.60 3.73
CA LEU A 132 -5.22 22.03 4.72
C LEU A 132 -5.33 22.91 5.94
N LYS A 133 -6.50 22.92 6.59
CA LYS A 133 -6.70 23.69 7.84
C LYS A 133 -5.72 23.31 8.94
N SER A 134 -5.21 22.07 8.94
CA SER A 134 -4.22 21.54 9.89
C SER A 134 -3.30 20.53 9.20
N PRO A 135 -2.32 21.01 8.40
CA PRO A 135 -1.41 20.13 7.66
C PRO A 135 -0.54 19.29 8.60
N LEU A 136 -0.18 19.82 9.76
CA LEU A 136 0.61 19.10 10.77
C LEU A 136 -0.16 17.90 11.35
N SER A 137 -1.45 18.07 11.67
CA SER A 137 -2.30 16.96 12.14
C SER A 137 -2.49 15.90 11.06
N PHE A 138 -2.61 16.29 9.79
CA PHE A 138 -2.66 15.34 8.68
C PHE A 138 -1.34 14.57 8.56
N ALA A 139 -0.20 15.25 8.59
CA ALA A 139 1.11 14.60 8.52
C ALA A 139 1.35 13.65 9.70
N SER A 140 1.00 14.06 10.93
CA SER A 140 1.15 13.20 12.12
C SER A 140 0.29 11.93 12.04
N LEU A 141 -0.93 12.02 11.50
CA LEU A 141 -1.78 10.85 11.27
C LEU A 141 -1.19 9.92 10.21
N CYS A 142 -0.67 10.46 9.11
CA CYS A 142 0.01 9.65 8.08
C CYS A 142 1.24 8.94 8.67
N ILE A 143 2.09 9.66 9.42
CA ILE A 143 3.24 9.06 10.14
C ILE A 143 2.73 7.94 11.06
N GLY A 144 1.69 8.20 11.85
CA GLY A 144 1.10 7.21 12.75
C GLY A 144 0.66 5.93 12.02
N ILE A 145 -0.02 6.06 10.89
CA ILE A 145 -0.46 4.92 10.08
C ILE A 145 0.74 4.09 9.59
N TRP A 146 1.77 4.74 9.04
CA TRP A 146 2.97 4.07 8.55
C TRP A 146 3.76 3.42 9.68
N MET A 147 3.89 4.10 10.82
CA MET A 147 4.50 3.55 12.03
C MET A 147 3.74 2.34 12.56
N CYS A 148 2.41 2.38 12.63
CA CYS A 148 1.60 1.23 13.06
C CYS A 148 1.79 0.03 12.13
N ASN A 149 1.81 0.24 10.80
CA ASN A 149 2.05 -0.84 9.85
C ASN A 149 3.47 -1.43 10.00
N PHE A 150 4.48 -0.60 10.22
CA PHE A 150 5.85 -1.05 10.50
C PHE A 150 5.94 -1.80 11.82
N LEU A 151 5.40 -1.23 12.90
CA LEU A 151 5.42 -1.85 14.23
C LEU A 151 4.69 -3.18 14.26
N GLN A 152 3.58 -3.32 13.54
CA GLN A 152 2.89 -4.61 13.40
C GLN A 152 3.82 -5.70 12.87
N LEU A 153 4.64 -5.38 11.87
CA LEU A 153 5.61 -6.33 11.31
C LEU A 153 6.75 -6.58 12.30
N TYR A 154 7.33 -5.51 12.86
CA TYR A 154 8.48 -5.58 13.76
C TYR A 154 8.20 -6.35 15.06
N LEU A 155 7.05 -6.10 15.68
CA LEU A 155 6.68 -6.76 16.95
C LEU A 155 6.41 -8.25 16.80
N LEU A 156 6.15 -8.73 15.59
CA LEU A 156 5.96 -10.14 15.31
C LEU A 156 7.29 -10.88 15.02
N VAL A 157 8.38 -10.17 14.70
CA VAL A 157 9.69 -10.80 14.44
C VAL A 157 10.17 -11.66 15.62
N PRO A 158 10.17 -11.17 16.89
CA PRO A 158 10.65 -11.98 18.00
C PRO A 158 9.76 -13.18 18.34
N CYS A 159 8.54 -13.24 17.81
CA CYS A 159 7.65 -14.40 18.00
C CYS A 159 8.08 -15.62 17.17
N PHE A 160 9.06 -15.45 16.27
CA PHE A 160 9.57 -16.52 15.41
C PHE A 160 11.05 -16.75 15.70
N GLY A 161 11.40 -17.87 16.32
CA GLY A 161 12.78 -18.18 16.71
C GLY A 161 13.79 -18.13 15.55
N GLY A 162 13.38 -18.49 14.33
CA GLY A 162 14.20 -18.38 13.13
C GLY A 162 14.46 -16.96 12.63
N LEU A 163 13.85 -15.92 13.24
CA LEU A 163 14.04 -14.51 12.90
C LEU A 163 14.83 -13.73 13.96
N SER A 164 15.43 -14.40 14.95
CA SER A 164 16.15 -13.75 16.06
C SER A 164 17.29 -12.84 15.63
N HIS A 165 17.87 -13.06 14.45
CA HIS A 165 18.94 -12.25 13.86
C HIS A 165 18.43 -11.07 13.01
N VAL A 166 17.12 -10.98 12.76
CA VAL A 166 16.49 -9.91 11.97
C VAL A 166 16.19 -8.73 12.88
N GLY A 167 17.02 -7.70 12.81
CA GLY A 167 16.89 -6.50 13.65
C GLY A 167 15.94 -5.45 13.07
N LEU A 168 15.91 -4.28 13.72
CA LEU A 168 15.03 -3.16 13.34
C LEU A 168 15.27 -2.69 11.89
N ALA A 169 16.53 -2.49 11.49
CA ALA A 169 16.88 -2.03 10.14
C ALA A 169 16.57 -3.08 9.07
N ASP A 170 16.72 -4.37 9.42
CA ASP A 170 16.36 -5.48 8.54
C ASP A 170 14.86 -5.58 8.34
N THR A 171 14.09 -5.41 9.42
CA THR A 171 12.63 -5.36 9.35
C THR A 171 12.15 -4.16 8.55
N LEU A 172 12.83 -3.00 8.65
CA LEU A 172 12.51 -1.83 7.82
C LEU A 172 12.76 -2.11 6.33
N HIS A 173 13.83 -2.85 6.00
CA HIS A 173 14.10 -3.26 4.62
C HIS A 173 13.04 -4.25 4.11
N VAL A 174 12.62 -5.24 4.92
CA VAL A 174 11.51 -6.14 4.60
C VAL A 174 10.21 -5.34 4.41
N PHE A 175 9.94 -4.37 5.29
CA PHE A 175 8.75 -3.52 5.21
C PHE A 175 8.73 -2.67 3.94
N ALA A 176 9.88 -2.12 3.52
CA ALA A 176 9.99 -1.40 2.26
C ALA A 176 9.68 -2.31 1.05
N ALA A 177 10.26 -3.52 1.02
CA ALA A 177 10.00 -4.50 -0.04
C ALA A 177 8.51 -4.90 -0.11
N VAL A 178 7.88 -5.13 1.04
CA VAL A 178 6.45 -5.42 1.16
C VAL A 178 5.61 -4.25 0.67
N SER A 179 5.96 -3.03 1.05
CA SER A 179 5.23 -1.82 0.66
C SER A 179 5.24 -1.60 -0.85
N VAL A 180 6.35 -1.94 -1.52
CA VAL A 180 6.42 -1.97 -2.99
C VAL A 180 5.53 -3.08 -3.55
N GLY A 181 5.56 -4.27 -2.96
CA GLY A 181 4.73 -5.41 -3.41
C GLY A 181 3.23 -5.09 -3.38
N VAL A 182 2.76 -4.41 -2.35
CA VAL A 182 1.34 -4.02 -2.18
C VAL A 182 0.87 -2.96 -3.18
N LEU A 183 1.77 -2.33 -3.96
CA LEU A 183 1.36 -1.49 -5.09
C LEU A 183 0.61 -2.29 -6.17
N LEU A 184 0.86 -3.58 -6.29
CA LEU A 184 0.12 -4.46 -7.20
C LEU A 184 -1.33 -4.60 -6.73
N PRO A 185 -2.31 -4.35 -7.61
CA PRO A 185 -3.72 -4.37 -7.25
C PRO A 185 -4.23 -5.81 -7.08
N THR A 186 -4.09 -6.36 -5.89
CA THR A 186 -4.62 -7.68 -5.52
C THR A 186 -5.57 -7.56 -4.33
N PRO A 187 -6.57 -8.47 -4.20
CA PRO A 187 -7.46 -8.47 -3.04
C PRO A 187 -6.65 -8.56 -1.73
N ALA A 188 -6.90 -7.66 -0.81
CA ALA A 188 -6.18 -7.53 0.47
C ALA A 188 -4.65 -7.42 0.37
N GLY A 189 -4.05 -7.29 -0.81
CA GLY A 189 -2.59 -7.40 -1.02
C GLY A 189 -2.07 -8.85 -1.01
N ALA A 190 -2.95 -9.86 -1.05
CA ALA A 190 -2.58 -11.27 -1.04
C ALA A 190 -1.72 -11.63 -2.26
N GLY A 191 -0.75 -12.51 -2.05
CA GLY A 191 0.24 -12.88 -3.06
C GLY A 191 1.47 -11.97 -3.03
N PRO A 192 1.43 -10.72 -3.49
CA PRO A 192 2.58 -9.80 -3.48
C PRO A 192 3.16 -9.58 -2.07
N TRP A 193 2.32 -9.48 -1.03
CA TRP A 193 2.76 -9.44 0.36
C TRP A 193 3.62 -10.65 0.73
N HIS A 194 3.09 -11.85 0.50
CA HIS A 194 3.79 -13.10 0.82
C HIS A 194 5.08 -13.24 0.02
N PHE A 195 5.02 -12.95 -1.28
CA PHE A 195 6.17 -13.01 -2.16
C PHE A 195 7.29 -12.07 -1.68
N ALA A 196 6.98 -10.81 -1.37
CA ALA A 196 7.96 -9.84 -0.91
C ALA A 196 8.63 -10.27 0.40
N ILE A 197 7.85 -10.72 1.40
CA ILE A 197 8.39 -11.21 2.68
C ILE A 197 9.29 -12.42 2.45
N VAL A 198 8.77 -13.46 1.79
CA VAL A 198 9.51 -14.72 1.61
C VAL A 198 10.79 -14.47 0.82
N LYS A 199 10.73 -13.74 -0.29
CA LYS A 199 11.90 -13.45 -1.10
C LYS A 199 12.96 -12.62 -0.38
N THR A 200 12.54 -11.63 0.41
CA THR A 200 13.51 -10.80 1.16
C THR A 200 14.12 -11.59 2.32
N LEU A 201 13.31 -12.27 3.12
CA LEU A 201 13.80 -13.03 4.28
C LEU A 201 14.70 -14.20 3.87
N THR A 202 14.31 -14.99 2.88
CA THR A 202 15.12 -16.13 2.43
C THR A 202 16.31 -15.71 1.59
N GLY A 203 16.10 -14.78 0.66
CA GLY A 203 17.13 -14.38 -0.29
C GLY A 203 18.22 -13.49 0.30
N VAL A 204 17.88 -12.61 1.22
CA VAL A 204 18.82 -11.61 1.77
C VAL A 204 19.28 -11.98 3.17
N TYR A 205 18.37 -12.44 4.02
CA TYR A 205 18.66 -12.69 5.43
C TYR A 205 18.89 -14.17 5.76
N GLY A 206 18.86 -15.07 4.76
CA GLY A 206 19.13 -16.50 4.96
C GLY A 206 18.13 -17.22 5.86
N VAL A 207 16.93 -16.67 6.05
CA VAL A 207 15.88 -17.28 6.85
C VAL A 207 15.37 -18.53 6.15
N GLU A 208 15.15 -19.59 6.91
CA GLU A 208 14.55 -20.81 6.38
C GLU A 208 13.20 -20.52 5.72
N ARG A 209 12.95 -21.14 4.55
CA ARG A 209 11.77 -20.86 3.74
C ARG A 209 10.46 -21.15 4.49
N ALA A 210 10.42 -22.22 5.28
CA ALA A 210 9.25 -22.58 6.07
C ALA A 210 8.93 -21.50 7.11
N VAL A 211 9.94 -20.96 7.79
CA VAL A 211 9.81 -19.87 8.76
C VAL A 211 9.34 -18.59 8.08
N ALA A 212 9.94 -18.21 6.95
CA ALA A 212 9.56 -17.03 6.19
C ALA A 212 8.12 -17.10 5.66
N GLN A 213 7.68 -18.28 5.19
CA GLN A 213 6.31 -18.53 4.74
C GLN A 213 5.32 -18.44 5.91
N SER A 214 5.63 -19.06 7.05
CA SER A 214 4.80 -19.01 8.24
C SER A 214 4.67 -17.59 8.77
N PHE A 215 5.77 -16.83 8.81
CA PHE A 215 5.78 -15.43 9.19
C PHE A 215 4.91 -14.59 8.25
N ALA A 216 5.05 -14.75 6.94
CA ALA A 216 4.24 -14.04 5.95
C ALA A 216 2.75 -14.36 6.09
N LEU A 217 2.41 -15.63 6.28
CA LEU A 217 1.02 -16.08 6.43
C LEU A 217 0.37 -15.53 7.71
N ILE A 218 1.06 -15.63 8.82
CA ILE A 218 0.53 -15.19 10.13
C ILE A 218 0.40 -13.67 10.17
N THR A 219 1.42 -12.92 9.74
CA THR A 219 1.37 -11.44 9.75
C THR A 219 0.26 -10.90 8.85
N HIS A 220 0.11 -11.45 7.65
CA HIS A 220 -0.94 -11.06 6.73
C HIS A 220 -2.32 -11.56 7.17
N GLY A 221 -2.41 -12.81 7.63
CA GLY A 221 -3.65 -13.44 8.05
C GLY A 221 -4.29 -12.73 9.24
N LEU A 222 -3.51 -12.46 10.30
CA LEU A 222 -3.99 -11.72 11.48
C LEU A 222 -4.54 -10.33 11.10
N LYS A 223 -3.78 -9.60 10.27
CA LYS A 223 -4.22 -8.28 9.78
C LYS A 223 -5.52 -8.40 8.98
N THR A 224 -5.59 -9.35 8.05
CA THR A 224 -6.76 -9.53 7.18
C THR A 224 -8.00 -9.89 7.99
N ILE A 225 -7.89 -10.85 8.92
CA ILE A 225 -9.00 -11.25 9.80
C ILE A 225 -9.50 -10.05 10.62
N LEU A 226 -8.59 -9.31 11.25
CA LEU A 226 -8.95 -8.13 12.04
C LEU A 226 -9.69 -7.08 11.20
N VAL A 227 -9.16 -6.78 10.01
CA VAL A 227 -9.75 -5.81 9.10
C VAL A 227 -11.13 -6.26 8.62
N MET A 228 -11.30 -7.55 8.32
CA MET A 228 -12.61 -8.09 7.92
C MET A 228 -13.62 -8.02 9.06
N LEU A 229 -13.24 -8.37 10.28
CA LEU A 229 -14.12 -8.27 11.46
C LEU A 229 -14.54 -6.81 11.72
N LEU A 230 -13.60 -5.88 11.73
CA LEU A 230 -13.90 -4.45 11.88
C LEU A 230 -14.76 -3.93 10.73
N GLY A 231 -14.53 -4.42 9.51
CA GLY A 231 -15.33 -4.08 8.34
C GLY A 231 -16.79 -4.53 8.44
N VAL A 232 -17.01 -5.76 8.93
CA VAL A 232 -18.37 -6.27 9.18
C VAL A 232 -19.05 -5.47 10.28
N LEU A 233 -18.35 -5.15 11.37
CA LEU A 233 -18.90 -4.31 12.45
C LEU A 233 -19.25 -2.90 11.95
N GLY A 234 -18.39 -2.30 11.13
CA GLY A 234 -18.64 -1.00 10.50
C GLY A 234 -19.86 -1.04 9.58
N TYR A 235 -20.01 -2.12 8.81
CA TYR A 235 -21.18 -2.32 7.94
C TYR A 235 -22.47 -2.43 8.73
N ILE A 236 -22.51 -3.26 9.78
CA ILE A 236 -23.69 -3.43 10.64
C ILE A 236 -24.05 -2.11 11.33
N SER A 237 -23.07 -1.38 11.87
CA SER A 237 -23.29 -0.08 12.51
C SER A 237 -23.89 0.93 11.54
N TYR A 238 -23.30 1.04 10.34
CA TYR A 238 -23.74 1.96 9.29
C TYR A 238 -25.20 1.70 8.87
N TYR A 239 -25.53 0.46 8.53
CA TYR A 239 -26.86 0.13 8.04
C TYR A 239 -27.93 0.10 9.15
N SER A 240 -27.59 -0.18 10.39
CA SER A 240 -28.51 -0.09 11.51
C SER A 240 -29.02 1.35 11.75
N GLU A 241 -28.20 2.35 11.46
CA GLU A 241 -28.61 3.76 11.49
C GLU A 241 -29.50 4.13 10.29
N VAL A 242 -29.15 3.69 9.10
CA VAL A 242 -29.95 3.92 7.88
C VAL A 242 -31.35 3.32 8.03
N TRP A 243 -31.46 2.10 8.57
CA TRP A 243 -32.75 1.45 8.83
C TRP A 243 -33.61 2.21 9.85
N ARG A 244 -32.99 2.76 10.88
CA ARG A 244 -33.72 3.59 11.87
C ARG A 244 -34.26 4.89 11.26
N TRP A 245 -33.56 5.43 10.26
CA TRP A 245 -34.02 6.63 9.54
C TRP A 245 -35.16 6.35 8.57
N VAL A 246 -35.14 5.23 7.87
CA VAL A 246 -36.17 4.84 6.90
C VAL A 246 -37.51 4.47 7.61
N LYS A 247 -37.45 4.03 8.86
CA LYS A 247 -38.64 3.69 9.66
C LYS A 247 -39.25 4.87 10.43
N ARG A 248 -38.67 6.06 10.36
CA ARG A 248 -39.22 7.30 10.90
C ARG A 248 -39.85 8.14 9.80
#